data_7fd72b99a3518dbaaf50d29689f58b14
#
_entry.id   7fd72b99a3518dbaaf50d29689f58b14
#
_cell.length_a   1.000
_cell.length_b   1.000
_cell.length_c   1.000
_cell.angle_alpha   90.00
_cell.angle_beta   90.00
_cell.angle_gamma   90.00
#
_symmetry.space_group_name_H-M   'P 1'
#
loop_
_entity.id
_entity.type
_entity.pdbx_description
1 polymer ?
#
loop_
_entity_poly.entity_id
_entity_poly.type
_entity_poly.pdbx_seq_one_letter_code
_entity_poly.pdbx_strand_id
1 'polypeptide(L)'
;MREFGINPVVAVNRFPGDTTEEIERVRSLALEAGAYAAEVNDGFVQGGAGAAALAEAVVAAAEEPSSFDFLYPIDAPIEEKIEAIAKRVYGADGIYLLKTAKDKIHQFTAAGLDRLPICMAKTHLSLSHDAALANAPTGFTVTVRDLRAYTGAGWIVALCGDMQTMPGYGARPAAFNVDIDEDGKTVGLF
;
A
#
# COMPACT_ATOMS: atom_id res chain seq x y z
N MET A 1 -0.50 9.16 3.80
CA MET A 1 0.54 9.54 4.79
C MET A 1 0.13 10.80 5.58
N ARG A 2 -0.37 11.83 4.97
CA ARG A 2 -0.89 13.02 5.70
C ARG A 2 -1.99 12.69 6.73
N GLU A 3 -2.80 11.67 6.46
CA GLU A 3 -3.79 11.15 7.40
C GLU A 3 -3.18 10.70 8.75
N PHE A 4 -1.89 10.42 8.76
CA PHE A 4 -1.14 10.10 9.98
C PHE A 4 -0.42 11.33 10.59
N GLY A 5 -0.69 12.54 10.10
CA GLY A 5 -0.10 13.77 10.62
C GLY A 5 1.41 13.92 10.36
N ILE A 6 1.95 13.26 9.35
CA ILE A 6 3.37 13.33 8.97
C ILE A 6 3.56 14.05 7.64
N ASN A 7 4.77 14.57 7.42
CA ASN A 7 5.18 15.32 6.22
C ASN A 7 5.72 14.35 5.16
N PRO A 8 4.92 13.89 4.17
CA PRO A 8 5.37 12.90 3.19
C PRO A 8 6.29 13.53 2.14
N VAL A 9 7.42 12.90 1.88
CA VAL A 9 8.28 13.16 0.73
C VAL A 9 8.11 12.06 -0.29
N VAL A 10 7.85 12.43 -1.54
CA VAL A 10 7.66 11.48 -2.65
C VAL A 10 8.98 11.32 -3.40
N ALA A 11 9.48 10.10 -3.47
CA ALA A 11 10.62 9.72 -4.31
C ALA A 11 10.12 9.27 -5.68
N VAL A 12 10.44 9.99 -6.73
CA VAL A 12 10.14 9.60 -8.11
C VAL A 12 11.33 8.82 -8.64
N ASN A 13 11.26 7.49 -8.58
CA ASN A 13 12.30 6.62 -9.11
C ASN A 13 12.35 6.73 -10.63
N ARG A 14 13.45 7.23 -11.17
CA ARG A 14 13.65 7.42 -12.60
C ARG A 14 14.12 6.13 -13.27
N PHE A 15 13.47 5.78 -14.38
CA PHE A 15 13.88 4.69 -15.25
C PHE A 15 14.37 5.23 -16.62
N PRO A 16 15.20 4.47 -17.37
CA PRO A 16 15.78 4.94 -18.65
C PRO A 16 14.78 5.34 -19.73
N GLY A 17 13.53 4.87 -19.63
CA GLY A 17 12.46 5.20 -20.59
C GLY A 17 11.61 6.40 -20.20
N ASP A 18 11.78 6.93 -19.00
CA ASP A 18 10.92 8.00 -18.49
C ASP A 18 11.28 9.34 -19.15
N THR A 19 10.27 10.06 -19.62
CA THR A 19 10.43 11.42 -20.16
C THR A 19 10.47 12.46 -19.03
N THR A 20 11.06 13.60 -19.31
CA THR A 20 11.07 14.71 -18.34
C THR A 20 9.66 15.19 -18.04
N GLU A 21 8.78 15.24 -19.03
CA GLU A 21 7.39 15.66 -18.90
C GLU A 21 6.60 14.74 -17.97
N GLU A 22 6.77 13.44 -18.08
CA GLU A 22 6.14 12.45 -17.19
C GLU A 22 6.62 12.62 -15.75
N ILE A 23 7.93 12.74 -15.53
CA ILE A 23 8.51 12.95 -14.21
C ILE A 23 7.97 14.23 -13.57
N GLU A 24 7.98 15.36 -14.29
CA GLU A 24 7.46 16.63 -13.77
C GLU A 24 5.96 16.57 -13.52
N ARG A 25 5.20 15.83 -14.33
CA ARG A 25 3.77 15.62 -14.07
C ARG A 25 3.53 14.84 -12.78
N VAL A 26 4.30 13.78 -12.52
CA VAL A 26 4.22 13.01 -11.28
C VAL A 26 4.57 13.88 -10.07
N ARG A 27 5.63 14.70 -10.16
CA ARG A 27 6.03 15.63 -9.10
C ARG A 27 4.91 16.63 -8.79
N SER A 28 4.35 17.26 -9.82
CA SER A 28 3.25 18.21 -9.68
C SER A 28 2.03 17.59 -8.99
N LEU A 29 1.62 16.41 -9.43
CA LEU A 29 0.49 15.68 -8.83
C LEU A 29 0.76 15.31 -7.37
N ALA A 30 1.98 14.92 -7.03
CA ALA A 30 2.36 14.61 -5.65
C ALA A 30 2.25 15.86 -4.74
N LEU A 31 2.73 17.01 -5.22
CA LEU A 31 2.63 18.28 -4.49
C LEU A 31 1.17 18.75 -4.38
N GLU A 32 0.39 18.67 -5.46
CA GLU A 32 -1.05 18.95 -5.46
C GLU A 32 -1.82 18.07 -4.46
N ALA A 33 -1.41 16.80 -4.33
CA ALA A 33 -1.96 15.87 -3.34
C ALA A 33 -1.49 16.15 -1.91
N GLY A 34 -0.58 17.12 -1.73
CA GLY A 34 -0.13 17.60 -0.44
C GLY A 34 1.14 16.92 0.08
N ALA A 35 1.98 16.37 -0.77
CA ALA A 35 3.34 16.01 -0.37
C ALA A 35 4.12 17.26 0.08
N TYR A 36 4.99 17.11 1.07
CA TYR A 36 5.91 18.14 1.50
C TYR A 36 6.91 18.47 0.38
N ALA A 37 7.45 17.42 -0.24
CA ALA A 37 8.31 17.53 -1.40
C ALA A 37 8.13 16.32 -2.33
N ALA A 38 8.54 16.47 -3.59
CA ALA A 38 8.60 15.40 -4.56
C ALA A 38 9.89 15.51 -5.36
N GLU A 39 10.83 14.60 -5.14
CA GLU A 39 12.16 14.65 -5.72
C GLU A 39 12.48 13.43 -6.58
N VAL A 40 13.23 13.66 -7.66
CA VAL A 40 13.71 12.59 -8.54
C VAL A 40 14.79 11.79 -7.82
N ASN A 41 14.65 10.47 -7.83
CA ASN A 41 15.65 9.55 -7.35
C ASN A 41 16.27 8.80 -8.54
N ASP A 42 17.51 9.15 -8.86
CA ASP A 42 18.35 8.50 -9.88
C ASP A 42 19.54 7.74 -9.24
N GLY A 43 19.36 7.32 -8.01
CA GLY A 43 20.39 6.65 -7.22
C GLY A 43 20.86 5.32 -7.82
N PHE A 44 20.00 4.65 -8.60
CA PHE A 44 20.39 3.42 -9.31
C PHE A 44 21.51 3.64 -10.32
N VAL A 45 21.44 4.74 -11.10
CA VAL A 45 22.41 5.06 -12.15
C VAL A 45 23.59 5.89 -11.60
N GLN A 46 23.29 6.86 -10.73
CA GLN A 46 24.27 7.87 -10.29
C GLN A 46 24.77 7.64 -8.86
N GLY A 47 24.33 6.56 -8.20
CA GLY A 47 24.68 6.30 -6.79
C GLY A 47 24.17 7.41 -5.86
N GLY A 48 24.91 7.72 -4.80
CA GLY A 48 24.50 8.70 -3.79
C GLY A 48 24.24 10.10 -4.35
N ALA A 49 24.97 10.53 -5.39
CA ALA A 49 24.74 11.82 -6.04
C ALA A 49 23.33 11.94 -6.64
N GLY A 50 22.81 10.85 -7.22
CA GLY A 50 21.47 10.81 -7.80
C GLY A 50 20.34 10.79 -6.78
N ALA A 51 20.62 10.61 -5.50
CA ALA A 51 19.66 10.63 -4.40
C ALA A 51 19.83 11.83 -3.45
N ALA A 52 20.80 12.71 -3.68
CA ALA A 52 21.14 13.80 -2.76
C ALA A 52 19.98 14.77 -2.53
N ALA A 53 19.32 15.23 -3.58
CA ALA A 53 18.18 16.15 -3.47
C ALA A 53 17.01 15.52 -2.69
N LEU A 54 16.74 14.23 -2.90
CA LEU A 54 15.75 13.49 -2.13
C LEU A 54 16.13 13.44 -0.64
N ALA A 55 17.40 13.16 -0.34
CA ALA A 55 17.89 13.11 1.04
C ALA A 55 17.75 14.48 1.74
N GLU A 56 18.10 15.57 1.07
CA GLU A 56 17.93 16.94 1.59
C GLU A 56 16.46 17.26 1.85
N ALA A 57 15.55 16.87 0.94
CA ALA A 57 14.11 17.07 1.12
C ALA A 57 13.57 16.26 2.31
N VAL A 58 14.07 15.03 2.54
CA VAL A 58 13.70 14.22 3.70
C VAL A 58 14.20 14.84 5.01
N VAL A 59 15.42 15.36 5.04
CA VAL A 59 15.95 16.08 6.22
C VAL A 59 15.09 17.29 6.53
N ALA A 60 14.80 18.13 5.52
CA ALA A 60 13.95 19.31 5.71
C ALA A 60 12.54 18.94 6.20
N ALA A 61 11.93 17.91 5.64
CA ALA A 61 10.61 17.44 6.07
C ALA A 61 10.61 16.89 7.51
N ALA A 62 11.74 16.29 7.95
CA ALA A 62 11.89 15.76 9.30
C ALA A 62 12.12 16.85 10.36
N GLU A 63 12.63 18.03 9.97
CA GLU A 63 12.79 19.18 10.85
C GLU A 63 11.47 19.94 11.07
N GLU A 64 10.50 19.78 10.16
CA GLU A 64 9.18 20.39 10.31
C GLU A 64 8.35 19.67 11.38
N PRO A 65 7.51 20.42 12.13
CA PRO A 65 6.62 19.83 13.12
C PRO A 65 5.72 18.76 12.51
N SER A 66 5.57 17.64 13.21
CA SER A 66 4.63 16.59 12.86
C SER A 66 3.68 16.32 14.03
N SER A 67 2.46 15.85 13.72
CA SER A 67 1.45 15.50 14.69
C SER A 67 0.98 14.05 14.44
N PHE A 68 1.93 13.11 14.54
CA PHE A 68 1.63 11.70 14.27
C PHE A 68 0.47 11.21 15.13
N ASP A 69 -0.52 10.60 14.48
CA ASP A 69 -1.64 9.93 15.12
C ASP A 69 -2.02 8.68 14.34
N PHE A 70 -2.62 7.71 15.02
CA PHE A 70 -3.12 6.50 14.38
C PHE A 70 -4.45 6.77 13.67
N LEU A 71 -4.76 5.98 12.63
CA LEU A 71 -6.04 6.09 11.91
C LEU A 71 -7.26 5.77 12.78
N TYR A 72 -7.05 4.98 13.83
CA TYR A 72 -8.10 4.52 14.75
C TYR A 72 -7.49 4.21 16.12
N PRO A 73 -8.27 4.29 17.20
CA PRO A 73 -7.85 3.80 18.52
C PRO A 73 -7.57 2.30 18.49
N ILE A 74 -6.48 1.85 19.13
CA ILE A 74 -6.07 0.43 19.09
C ILE A 74 -7.08 -0.50 19.76
N ASP A 75 -7.89 0.02 20.66
CA ASP A 75 -8.96 -0.67 21.37
C ASP A 75 -10.34 -0.56 20.69
N ALA A 76 -10.42 0.09 19.53
CA ALA A 76 -11.63 0.08 18.71
C ALA A 76 -11.97 -1.36 18.23
N PRO A 77 -13.25 -1.67 18.01
CA PRO A 77 -13.67 -2.94 17.44
C PRO A 77 -12.97 -3.26 16.09
N ILE A 78 -12.71 -4.55 15.82
CA ILE A 78 -12.02 -4.98 14.59
C ILE A 78 -12.70 -4.42 13.34
N GLU A 79 -14.03 -4.44 13.29
CA GLU A 79 -14.82 -3.93 12.16
C GLU A 79 -14.59 -2.43 11.94
N GLU A 80 -14.60 -1.63 13.01
CA GLU A 80 -14.37 -0.18 12.93
C GLU A 80 -12.96 0.16 12.44
N LYS A 81 -11.94 -0.61 12.87
CA LYS A 81 -10.57 -0.46 12.37
C LYS A 81 -10.48 -0.72 10.87
N ILE A 82 -11.12 -1.80 10.39
CA ILE A 82 -11.15 -2.13 8.95
C ILE A 82 -11.87 -1.01 8.19
N GLU A 83 -13.00 -0.54 8.69
CA GLU A 83 -13.77 0.54 8.06
C GLU A 83 -13.00 1.85 8.02
N ALA A 84 -12.28 2.21 9.10
CA ALA A 84 -11.44 3.40 9.13
C ALA A 84 -10.36 3.38 8.04
N ILE A 85 -9.69 2.23 7.85
CA ILE A 85 -8.71 2.07 6.76
C ILE A 85 -9.40 2.18 5.39
N ALA A 86 -10.51 1.47 5.19
CA ALA A 86 -11.23 1.48 3.92
C ALA A 86 -11.66 2.89 3.50
N LYS A 87 -12.22 3.65 4.43
CA LYS A 87 -12.71 5.01 4.16
C LYS A 87 -11.57 6.02 4.03
N ARG A 88 -10.66 6.08 5.01
CA ARG A 88 -9.66 7.15 5.10
C ARG A 88 -8.47 6.94 4.17
N VAL A 89 -8.07 5.68 3.92
CA VAL A 89 -6.90 5.37 3.07
C VAL A 89 -7.30 5.03 1.65
N TYR A 90 -8.38 4.24 1.47
CA TYR A 90 -8.77 3.77 0.14
C TYR A 90 -9.86 4.61 -0.51
N GLY A 91 -10.53 5.51 0.24
CA GLY A 91 -11.62 6.33 -0.29
C GLY A 91 -12.90 5.54 -0.57
N ALA A 92 -13.09 4.40 0.09
CA ALA A 92 -14.31 3.60 -0.01
C ALA A 92 -15.49 4.25 0.73
N ASP A 93 -16.70 3.95 0.29
CA ASP A 93 -17.94 4.37 0.99
C ASP A 93 -18.17 3.57 2.29
N GLY A 94 -17.56 2.39 2.40
CA GLY A 94 -17.68 1.51 3.56
C GLY A 94 -17.09 0.13 3.31
N ILE A 95 -17.48 -0.83 4.17
CA ILE A 95 -17.04 -2.23 4.07
C ILE A 95 -18.26 -3.15 4.00
N TYR A 96 -18.08 -4.30 3.36
CA TYR A 96 -19.01 -5.41 3.39
C TYR A 96 -18.31 -6.66 3.90
N LEU A 97 -18.77 -7.17 5.04
CA LEU A 97 -18.22 -8.35 5.67
C LEU A 97 -18.98 -9.61 5.25
N LEU A 98 -18.30 -10.57 4.62
CA LEU A 98 -18.90 -11.89 4.40
C LEU A 98 -19.10 -12.63 5.73
N LYS A 99 -19.96 -13.64 5.72
CA LYS A 99 -20.25 -14.42 6.93
C LYS A 99 -18.99 -14.96 7.62
N THR A 100 -18.06 -15.50 6.85
CA THR A 100 -16.78 -16.02 7.37
C THR A 100 -16.00 -14.94 8.12
N ALA A 101 -15.93 -13.73 7.55
CA ALA A 101 -15.24 -12.60 8.19
C ALA A 101 -15.92 -12.21 9.52
N LYS A 102 -17.26 -12.14 9.54
CA LYS A 102 -18.04 -11.85 10.78
C LYS A 102 -17.79 -12.90 11.86
N ASP A 103 -17.86 -14.19 11.49
CA ASP A 103 -17.62 -15.30 12.43
C ASP A 103 -16.19 -15.22 13.00
N LYS A 104 -15.19 -14.83 12.19
CA LYS A 104 -13.80 -14.63 12.64
C LYS A 104 -13.65 -13.42 13.56
N ILE A 105 -14.34 -12.31 13.30
CA ILE A 105 -14.35 -11.14 14.19
C ILE A 105 -14.81 -11.56 15.58
N HIS A 106 -15.95 -12.29 15.67
CA HIS A 106 -16.44 -12.79 16.96
C HIS A 106 -15.45 -13.72 17.67
N GLN A 107 -14.82 -14.65 16.91
CA GLN A 107 -13.81 -15.55 17.46
C GLN A 107 -12.59 -14.81 18.02
N PHE A 108 -12.07 -13.82 17.25
CA PHE A 108 -10.89 -13.08 17.65
C PHE A 108 -11.17 -12.15 18.81
N THR A 109 -12.33 -11.51 18.86
CA THR A 109 -12.76 -10.70 20.01
C THR A 109 -12.89 -11.56 21.27
N ALA A 110 -13.54 -12.73 21.15
CA ALA A 110 -13.66 -13.66 22.29
C ALA A 110 -12.30 -14.21 22.78
N ALA A 111 -11.30 -14.27 21.88
CA ALA A 111 -9.94 -14.67 22.21
C ALA A 111 -9.05 -13.51 22.74
N GLY A 112 -9.59 -12.28 22.88
CA GLY A 112 -8.85 -11.10 23.34
C GLY A 112 -7.84 -10.57 22.31
N LEU A 113 -8.05 -10.87 21.01
CA LEU A 113 -7.19 -10.41 19.91
C LEU A 113 -7.69 -9.12 19.26
N ASP A 114 -8.77 -8.55 19.77
CA ASP A 114 -9.40 -7.32 19.25
C ASP A 114 -8.51 -6.07 19.38
N ARG A 115 -7.50 -6.09 20.24
CA ARG A 115 -6.49 -5.02 20.35
C ARG A 115 -5.37 -5.08 19.31
N LEU A 116 -5.33 -6.11 18.48
CA LEU A 116 -4.35 -6.19 17.39
C LEU A 116 -4.68 -5.20 16.26
N PRO A 117 -3.66 -4.55 15.65
CA PRO A 117 -3.86 -3.71 14.48
C PRO A 117 -4.27 -4.53 13.25
N ILE A 118 -4.81 -3.85 12.25
CA ILE A 118 -5.30 -4.44 11.01
C ILE A 118 -4.29 -4.24 9.88
N CYS A 119 -4.00 -5.33 9.16
CA CYS A 119 -3.30 -5.32 7.88
C CYS A 119 -4.30 -5.69 6.78
N MET A 120 -4.50 -4.81 5.79
CA MET A 120 -5.42 -5.06 4.68
C MET A 120 -4.70 -5.76 3.53
N ALA A 121 -5.18 -6.96 3.16
CA ALA A 121 -4.67 -7.71 2.01
C ALA A 121 -5.68 -7.64 0.86
N LYS A 122 -5.33 -6.94 -0.21
CA LYS A 122 -6.17 -6.72 -1.40
C LYS A 122 -5.31 -6.63 -2.65
N THR A 123 -5.94 -6.55 -3.83
CA THR A 123 -5.23 -6.34 -5.09
C THR A 123 -4.32 -5.11 -5.06
N HIS A 124 -3.18 -5.18 -5.73
CA HIS A 124 -2.26 -4.04 -5.93
C HIS A 124 -2.66 -3.15 -7.11
N LEU A 125 -3.59 -3.58 -7.97
CA LEU A 125 -4.01 -2.87 -9.18
C LEU A 125 -5.05 -1.78 -8.93
N SER A 126 -5.63 -1.73 -7.74
CA SER A 126 -6.72 -0.81 -7.39
C SER A 126 -6.67 -0.43 -5.91
N LEU A 127 -7.15 0.75 -5.56
CA LEU A 127 -7.49 1.08 -4.16
C LEU A 127 -8.75 0.34 -3.68
N SER A 128 -9.61 -0.14 -4.60
CA SER A 128 -10.70 -1.07 -4.25
C SER A 128 -10.19 -2.49 -4.01
N HIS A 129 -11.09 -3.42 -3.73
CA HIS A 129 -10.81 -4.85 -3.65
C HIS A 129 -10.94 -5.57 -5.00
N ASP A 130 -11.42 -4.86 -6.03
CA ASP A 130 -11.64 -5.37 -7.39
C ASP A 130 -10.56 -4.86 -8.33
N ALA A 131 -9.75 -5.76 -8.88
CA ALA A 131 -8.68 -5.43 -9.82
C ALA A 131 -9.20 -4.81 -11.14
N ALA A 132 -10.46 -5.06 -11.51
CA ALA A 132 -11.07 -4.48 -12.70
C ALA A 132 -11.37 -2.97 -12.55
N LEU A 133 -11.52 -2.49 -11.32
CA LEU A 133 -11.65 -1.07 -10.99
C LEU A 133 -10.26 -0.43 -10.82
N ALA A 134 -9.44 -0.46 -11.85
CA ALA A 134 -8.04 -0.04 -11.76
C ALA A 134 -7.82 1.34 -11.10
N ASN A 135 -6.62 1.53 -10.51
CA ASN A 135 -6.16 2.79 -9.92
C ASN A 135 -6.95 3.24 -8.66
N ALA A 136 -7.52 4.44 -8.68
CA ALA A 136 -8.23 5.08 -7.57
C ALA A 136 -9.71 5.30 -7.89
N PRO A 137 -10.55 4.25 -7.87
CA PRO A 137 -11.99 4.38 -8.11
C PRO A 137 -12.67 5.11 -6.95
N THR A 138 -13.91 5.56 -7.20
CA THR A 138 -14.82 6.17 -6.22
C THR A 138 -16.16 5.43 -6.21
N GLY A 139 -16.94 5.57 -5.16
CA GLY A 139 -18.27 4.97 -5.09
C GLY A 139 -18.24 3.45 -4.94
N PHE A 140 -17.27 2.91 -4.20
CA PHE A 140 -17.13 1.47 -3.99
C PHE A 140 -17.15 1.09 -2.51
N THR A 141 -17.52 -0.15 -2.24
CA THR A 141 -17.48 -0.76 -0.91
C THR A 141 -16.46 -1.88 -0.88
N VAL A 142 -15.56 -1.92 0.11
CA VAL A 142 -14.56 -2.98 0.23
C VAL A 142 -15.19 -4.25 0.80
N THR A 143 -15.16 -5.34 0.02
CA THR A 143 -15.61 -6.65 0.50
C THR A 143 -14.49 -7.36 1.24
N VAL A 144 -14.71 -7.67 2.52
CA VAL A 144 -13.82 -8.48 3.35
C VAL A 144 -14.37 -9.90 3.42
N ARG A 145 -13.66 -10.85 2.85
CA ARG A 145 -14.12 -12.26 2.76
C ARG A 145 -13.73 -13.11 3.96
N ASP A 146 -12.58 -12.83 4.56
CA ASP A 146 -12.03 -13.62 5.67
C ASP A 146 -11.05 -12.79 6.50
N LEU A 147 -10.71 -13.25 7.70
CA LEU A 147 -9.65 -12.70 8.54
C LEU A 147 -8.69 -13.80 9.01
N ARG A 148 -7.42 -13.43 9.18
CA ARG A 148 -6.40 -14.29 9.76
C ARG A 148 -5.63 -13.55 10.84
N ALA A 149 -5.50 -14.13 12.03
CA ALA A 149 -4.66 -13.59 13.09
C ALA A 149 -3.25 -14.16 12.97
N TYR A 150 -2.27 -13.27 12.91
CA TYR A 150 -0.84 -13.57 12.95
C TYR A 150 -0.30 -13.10 14.29
N THR A 151 -0.57 -13.85 15.33
CA THR A 151 -0.28 -13.46 16.73
C THR A 151 1.20 -13.29 17.01
N GLY A 152 2.06 -14.09 16.36
CA GLY A 152 3.51 -13.94 16.44
C GLY A 152 4.05 -12.64 15.81
N ALA A 153 3.34 -12.12 14.80
CA ALA A 153 3.66 -10.84 14.16
C ALA A 153 2.89 -9.66 14.77
N GLY A 154 1.82 -9.94 15.52
CA GLY A 154 1.06 -8.95 16.26
C GLY A 154 0.02 -8.18 15.45
N TRP A 155 -0.64 -8.79 14.45
CA TRP A 155 -1.73 -8.17 13.70
C TRP A 155 -2.77 -9.17 13.20
N ILE A 156 -3.92 -8.63 12.76
CA ILE A 156 -4.96 -9.36 12.04
C ILE A 156 -4.92 -8.92 10.56
N VAL A 157 -4.85 -9.90 9.65
CA VAL A 157 -4.96 -9.66 8.21
C VAL A 157 -6.42 -9.77 7.78
N ALA A 158 -6.95 -8.71 7.16
CA ALA A 158 -8.25 -8.71 6.50
C ALA A 158 -8.06 -9.04 5.00
N LEU A 159 -8.61 -10.18 4.56
CA LEU A 159 -8.53 -10.65 3.18
C LEU A 159 -9.68 -10.06 2.36
N CYS A 160 -9.36 -9.18 1.41
CA CYS A 160 -10.33 -8.45 0.61
C CYS A 160 -10.34 -8.96 -0.83
N GLY A 161 -11.54 -9.29 -1.35
CA GLY A 161 -11.69 -9.83 -2.69
C GLY A 161 -10.99 -11.18 -2.85
N ASP A 162 -10.50 -11.47 -4.06
CA ASP A 162 -9.88 -12.75 -4.43
C ASP A 162 -8.36 -12.81 -4.16
N MET A 163 -7.88 -12.06 -3.16
CA MET A 163 -6.47 -12.02 -2.82
C MET A 163 -5.94 -13.38 -2.37
N GLN A 164 -4.84 -13.82 -3.00
CA GLN A 164 -4.12 -15.03 -2.60
C GLN A 164 -3.08 -14.69 -1.53
N THR A 165 -2.90 -15.59 -0.56
CA THR A 165 -2.00 -15.35 0.59
C THR A 165 -0.52 -15.62 0.27
N MET A 166 -0.22 -16.28 -0.84
CA MET A 166 1.16 -16.52 -1.32
C MET A 166 1.16 -16.45 -2.85
N PRO A 167 1.16 -15.24 -3.44
CA PRO A 167 1.22 -15.10 -4.90
C PRO A 167 2.56 -15.62 -5.44
N GLY A 168 2.54 -16.21 -6.63
CA GLY A 168 3.73 -16.74 -7.30
C GLY A 168 4.06 -18.22 -7.00
N TYR A 169 3.40 -18.85 -6.05
CA TYR A 169 3.56 -20.28 -5.74
C TYR A 169 2.49 -21.13 -6.45
N GLY A 170 2.46 -21.06 -7.77
CA GLY A 170 1.64 -21.96 -8.59
C GLY A 170 2.40 -23.24 -8.97
N ALA A 171 1.67 -24.24 -9.53
CA ALA A 171 2.29 -25.45 -10.07
C ALA A 171 3.28 -25.18 -11.22
N ARG A 172 3.20 -24.02 -11.86
CA ARG A 172 4.15 -23.53 -12.85
C ARG A 172 4.65 -22.15 -12.43
N PRO A 173 5.74 -22.08 -11.66
CA PRO A 173 6.34 -20.80 -11.23
C PRO A 173 6.77 -19.91 -12.42
N ALA A 174 6.67 -18.60 -12.27
CA ALA A 174 7.14 -17.64 -13.27
C ALA A 174 8.63 -17.80 -13.59
N ALA A 175 9.42 -18.31 -12.64
CA ALA A 175 10.83 -18.62 -12.83
C ALA A 175 11.13 -19.54 -14.03
N PHE A 176 10.19 -20.36 -14.48
CA PHE A 176 10.34 -21.18 -15.69
C PHE A 176 10.29 -20.40 -17.00
N ASN A 177 9.81 -19.16 -16.96
CA ASN A 177 9.73 -18.29 -18.12
C ASN A 177 10.87 -17.26 -18.16
N VAL A 178 11.55 -17.05 -17.02
CA VAL A 178 12.63 -16.05 -16.93
C VAL A 178 13.89 -16.62 -17.59
N ASP A 179 14.42 -15.88 -18.55
CA ASP A 179 15.66 -16.22 -19.28
C ASP A 179 16.41 -14.95 -19.65
N ILE A 180 17.59 -15.12 -20.26
CA ILE A 180 18.42 -14.04 -20.79
C ILE A 180 18.45 -14.20 -22.31
N ASP A 181 18.12 -13.14 -23.06
CA ASP A 181 18.19 -13.14 -24.51
C ASP A 181 19.64 -13.02 -25.04
N GLU A 182 19.81 -13.06 -26.38
CA GLU A 182 21.10 -12.98 -27.05
C GLU A 182 21.84 -11.65 -26.79
N ASP A 183 21.11 -10.59 -26.41
CA ASP A 183 21.66 -9.26 -26.06
C ASP A 183 21.94 -9.13 -24.55
N GLY A 184 21.77 -10.19 -23.76
CA GLY A 184 22.00 -10.19 -22.32
C GLY A 184 20.88 -9.54 -21.49
N LYS A 185 19.70 -9.32 -22.07
CA LYS A 185 18.53 -8.75 -21.38
C LYS A 185 17.68 -9.85 -20.76
N THR A 186 17.18 -9.59 -19.57
CA THR A 186 16.21 -10.48 -18.91
C THR A 186 14.87 -10.43 -19.64
N VAL A 187 14.33 -11.60 -20.01
CA VAL A 187 13.01 -11.80 -20.66
C VAL A 187 12.13 -12.68 -19.78
N GLY A 188 10.81 -12.64 -19.99
CA GLY A 188 9.84 -13.51 -19.32
C GLY A 188 9.55 -13.15 -17.85
N LEU A 189 9.83 -11.92 -17.41
CA LEU A 189 9.48 -11.45 -16.08
C LEU A 189 7.98 -11.14 -15.94
N PHE A 190 7.31 -10.78 -17.05
CA PHE A 190 5.90 -10.39 -17.11
C PHE A 190 5.22 -11.08 -18.29
#